data_ae3d02c205b79c97a007431fbf24b192
#
_entry.id   ae3d02c205b79c97a007431fbf24b192
#
_cell.length_a   1.000
_cell.length_b   1.000
_cell.length_c   1.000
_cell.angle_alpha   90.00
_cell.angle_beta   90.00
_cell.angle_gamma   90.00
#
_symmetry.space_group_name_H-M   'P 1'
#
loop_
_entity.id
_entity.type
_entity.pdbx_description
1 polymer ?
#
loop_
_entity_poly.entity_id
_entity_poly.type
_entity_poly.pdbx_seq_one_letter_code
_entity_poly.pdbx_strand_id
1 'polypeptide(L)'
;MKTEIIEGLVQIGAVKFGSFTLKSGLVSPVYVDLRMIVAYPRLMGQIVGALGDLSQGIGYDLVAGIPYTALPIAALFAQKMDRPMIYARKEIKGYGTKKRIEGVYKKGQRVLVLDDLITNGLSKFETFKIFEDEGLRVKDVVVLIDRRQGGKETLAAQGYHLHAMIDLFEILDYCLKTGQIDQSLYQTSRQFIENSVSVVS
;
A
#
# COMPACT_ATOMS: atom_id res chain seq x y z
N MET A 1 -19.09 -2.12 0.09
CA MET A 1 -17.84 -1.94 -0.67
C MET A 1 -16.59 -2.38 0.11
N LYS A 2 -16.24 -1.84 1.31
CA LYS A 2 -15.04 -2.29 2.06
C LYS A 2 -15.10 -3.79 2.40
N THR A 3 -16.20 -4.28 2.95
CA THR A 3 -16.40 -5.70 3.29
C THR A 3 -16.26 -6.62 2.08
N GLU A 4 -16.81 -6.26 0.93
CA GLU A 4 -16.73 -7.03 -0.32
C GLU A 4 -15.29 -7.13 -0.84
N ILE A 5 -14.48 -6.07 -0.64
CA ILE A 5 -13.05 -6.08 -0.99
C ILE A 5 -12.30 -7.01 -0.04
N ILE A 6 -12.56 -6.95 1.28
CA ILE A 6 -11.96 -7.87 2.26
C ILE A 6 -12.32 -9.32 1.88
N GLU A 7 -13.59 -9.60 1.62
CA GLU A 7 -14.05 -10.91 1.16
C GLU A 7 -13.30 -11.37 -0.08
N GLY A 8 -13.24 -10.52 -1.11
CA GLY A 8 -12.52 -10.81 -2.34
C GLY A 8 -11.03 -11.12 -2.11
N LEU A 9 -10.35 -10.33 -1.27
CA LEU A 9 -8.94 -10.55 -0.94
C LEU A 9 -8.72 -11.90 -0.23
N VAL A 10 -9.63 -12.27 0.65
CA VAL A 10 -9.57 -13.56 1.35
C VAL A 10 -9.86 -14.71 0.40
N GLN A 11 -10.91 -14.61 -0.43
CA GLN A 11 -11.32 -15.65 -1.40
C GLN A 11 -10.21 -15.97 -2.41
N ILE A 12 -9.47 -14.95 -2.88
CA ILE A 12 -8.35 -15.18 -3.81
C ILE A 12 -7.06 -15.65 -3.10
N GLY A 13 -7.06 -15.77 -1.78
CA GLY A 13 -5.89 -16.18 -1.00
C GLY A 13 -4.81 -15.10 -0.90
N ALA A 14 -5.17 -13.83 -1.08
CA ALA A 14 -4.25 -12.69 -0.87
C ALA A 14 -3.92 -12.48 0.61
N VAL A 15 -4.78 -12.95 1.52
CA VAL A 15 -4.53 -13.02 2.96
C VAL A 15 -4.55 -14.49 3.38
N LYS A 16 -3.49 -14.92 4.06
CA LYS A 16 -3.32 -16.31 4.52
C LYS A 16 -3.01 -16.33 5.99
N PHE A 17 -3.53 -17.32 6.69
CA PHE A 17 -3.28 -17.56 8.11
C PHE A 17 -2.51 -18.87 8.29
N GLY A 18 -1.56 -18.87 9.24
CA GLY A 18 -0.68 -20.03 9.48
C GLY A 18 0.66 -19.58 10.07
N SER A 19 1.74 -20.29 9.73
CA SER A 19 3.09 -19.99 10.20
C SER A 19 3.96 -19.58 9.00
N PHE A 20 4.33 -18.29 8.92
CA PHE A 20 5.09 -17.73 7.79
C PHE A 20 6.36 -17.07 8.28
N THR A 21 7.52 -17.55 7.83
CA THR A 21 8.81 -16.91 8.12
C THR A 21 8.97 -15.67 7.28
N LEU A 22 9.07 -14.50 7.91
CA LEU A 22 9.30 -13.22 7.27
C LEU A 22 10.79 -13.03 6.91
N LYS A 23 11.10 -12.04 6.07
CA LYS A 23 12.50 -11.68 5.72
C LYS A 23 13.35 -11.32 6.95
N SER A 24 12.74 -10.83 8.01
CA SER A 24 13.39 -10.54 9.30
C SER A 24 13.71 -11.78 10.12
N GLY A 25 13.29 -12.99 9.70
CA GLY A 25 13.40 -14.23 10.45
C GLY A 25 12.26 -14.45 11.47
N LEU A 26 11.41 -13.46 11.71
CA LEU A 26 10.24 -13.60 12.58
C LEU A 26 9.18 -14.49 11.94
N VAL A 27 8.50 -15.28 12.79
CA VAL A 27 7.36 -16.10 12.35
C VAL A 27 6.07 -15.30 12.53
N SER A 28 5.37 -15.03 11.43
CA SER A 28 4.09 -14.32 11.42
C SER A 28 2.93 -15.28 11.29
N PRO A 29 1.86 -15.14 12.07
CA PRO A 29 0.63 -15.94 11.93
C PRO A 29 -0.24 -15.49 10.75
N VAL A 30 0.08 -14.36 10.10
CA VAL A 30 -0.65 -13.84 8.97
C VAL A 30 0.32 -13.39 7.86
N TYR A 31 -0.02 -13.73 6.62
CA TYR A 31 0.72 -13.35 5.42
C TYR A 31 -0.19 -12.65 4.43
N VAL A 32 0.25 -11.51 3.90
CA VAL A 32 -0.49 -10.72 2.91
C VAL A 32 0.33 -10.67 1.62
N ASP A 33 -0.27 -11.13 0.53
CA ASP A 33 0.32 -11.08 -0.83
C ASP A 33 -0.69 -10.50 -1.81
N LEU A 34 -0.52 -9.24 -2.15
CA LEU A 34 -1.42 -8.51 -3.04
C LEU A 34 -1.01 -8.58 -4.52
N ARG A 35 0.11 -9.22 -4.84
CA ARG A 35 0.63 -9.31 -6.23
C ARG A 35 -0.33 -10.02 -7.17
N MET A 36 -1.14 -10.94 -6.64
CA MET A 36 -2.09 -11.71 -7.42
C MET A 36 -3.35 -10.95 -7.84
N ILE A 37 -3.64 -9.78 -7.24
CA ILE A 37 -4.88 -9.03 -7.53
C ILE A 37 -4.99 -8.61 -9.01
N VAL A 38 -3.88 -8.49 -9.71
CA VAL A 38 -3.84 -8.17 -11.15
C VAL A 38 -4.57 -9.19 -12.02
N ALA A 39 -4.73 -10.43 -11.54
CA ALA A 39 -5.45 -11.49 -12.22
C ALA A 39 -6.99 -11.43 -12.01
N TYR A 40 -7.48 -10.50 -11.16
CA TYR A 40 -8.89 -10.39 -10.77
C TYR A 40 -9.46 -9.02 -11.13
N PRO A 41 -9.87 -8.79 -12.39
CA PRO A 41 -10.24 -7.46 -12.88
C PRO A 41 -11.39 -6.81 -12.12
N ARG A 42 -12.39 -7.60 -11.67
CA ARG A 42 -13.52 -7.07 -10.90
C ARG A 42 -13.08 -6.55 -9.54
N LEU A 43 -12.29 -7.35 -8.81
CA LEU A 43 -11.75 -6.94 -7.50
C LEU A 43 -10.82 -5.72 -7.65
N MET A 44 -9.97 -5.71 -8.67
CA MET A 44 -9.13 -4.56 -8.99
C MET A 44 -9.95 -3.30 -9.24
N GLY A 45 -11.04 -3.39 -10.00
CA GLY A 45 -11.96 -2.28 -10.25
C GLY A 45 -12.63 -1.76 -8.96
N GLN A 46 -13.03 -2.64 -8.05
CA GLN A 46 -13.57 -2.29 -6.73
C GLN A 46 -12.52 -1.58 -5.87
N ILE A 47 -11.28 -2.12 -5.82
CA ILE A 47 -10.16 -1.52 -5.10
C ILE A 47 -9.88 -0.11 -5.62
N VAL A 48 -9.72 0.05 -6.92
CA VAL A 48 -9.46 1.36 -7.55
C VAL A 48 -10.60 2.35 -7.29
N GLY A 49 -11.85 1.87 -7.31
CA GLY A 49 -13.00 2.68 -6.94
C GLY A 49 -12.91 3.22 -5.52
N ALA A 50 -12.65 2.33 -4.58
CA ALA A 50 -12.58 2.65 -3.17
C ALA A 50 -11.38 3.56 -2.81
N LEU A 51 -10.22 3.35 -3.46
CA LEU A 51 -9.08 4.25 -3.32
C LEU A 51 -9.39 5.64 -3.89
N GLY A 52 -10.18 5.71 -4.98
CA GLY A 52 -10.68 6.96 -5.54
C GLY A 52 -11.55 7.72 -4.53
N ASP A 53 -12.50 7.04 -3.90
CA ASP A 53 -13.35 7.63 -2.87
C ASP A 53 -12.53 8.12 -1.67
N LEU A 54 -11.54 7.32 -1.24
CA LEU A 54 -10.63 7.66 -0.14
C LEU A 54 -9.76 8.89 -0.46
N SER A 55 -9.45 9.12 -1.72
CA SER A 55 -8.63 10.26 -2.16
C SER A 55 -9.41 11.55 -2.39
N GLN A 56 -10.73 11.54 -2.20
CA GLN A 56 -11.55 12.76 -2.35
C GLN A 56 -11.10 13.83 -1.36
N GLY A 57 -10.96 15.05 -1.86
CA GLY A 57 -10.48 16.20 -1.08
C GLY A 57 -8.95 16.31 -0.98
N ILE A 58 -8.20 15.28 -1.38
CA ILE A 58 -6.73 15.37 -1.47
C ILE A 58 -6.36 16.12 -2.75
N GLY A 59 -5.58 17.18 -2.59
CA GLY A 59 -5.11 17.96 -3.74
C GLY A 59 -3.84 17.39 -4.34
N TYR A 60 -3.88 16.84 -5.55
CA TYR A 60 -2.72 16.34 -6.30
C TYR A 60 -2.82 16.62 -7.79
N ASP A 61 -1.68 16.68 -8.45
CA ASP A 61 -1.55 16.94 -9.89
C ASP A 61 -1.17 15.65 -10.64
N LEU A 62 -0.45 14.75 -9.97
CA LEU A 62 0.11 13.52 -10.50
C LEU A 62 -0.20 12.35 -9.59
N VAL A 63 -0.27 11.16 -10.17
CA VAL A 63 -0.36 9.88 -9.44
C VAL A 63 0.97 9.14 -9.60
N ALA A 64 1.44 8.50 -8.53
CA ALA A 64 2.60 7.61 -8.62
C ALA A 64 2.33 6.28 -7.92
N GLY A 65 2.76 5.17 -8.53
CA GLY A 65 2.75 3.85 -7.89
C GLY A 65 4.15 3.46 -7.43
N ILE A 66 4.26 2.90 -6.22
CA ILE A 66 5.51 2.29 -5.75
C ILE A 66 5.72 0.93 -6.46
N PRO A 67 6.86 0.73 -7.15
CA PRO A 67 7.12 -0.54 -7.83
C PRO A 67 7.25 -1.73 -6.85
N TYR A 68 6.71 -2.93 -7.16
CA TYR A 68 6.07 -3.22 -8.45
C TYR A 68 4.55 -3.39 -8.32
N THR A 69 4.04 -3.89 -7.18
CA THR A 69 2.64 -4.30 -6.97
C THR A 69 1.67 -3.14 -7.16
N ALA A 70 2.05 -1.94 -6.73
CA ALA A 70 1.18 -0.78 -6.86
C ALA A 70 1.13 -0.18 -8.28
N LEU A 71 2.02 -0.54 -9.20
CA LEU A 71 1.99 0.04 -10.55
C LEU A 71 0.69 -0.24 -11.31
N PRO A 72 0.18 -1.48 -11.38
CA PRO A 72 -1.13 -1.75 -11.99
C PRO A 72 -2.28 -1.01 -11.32
N ILE A 73 -2.26 -0.92 -9.99
CA ILE A 73 -3.27 -0.18 -9.21
C ILE A 73 -3.23 1.30 -9.60
N ALA A 74 -2.03 1.88 -9.58
CA ALA A 74 -1.83 3.30 -9.90
C ALA A 74 -2.19 3.63 -11.36
N ALA A 75 -1.93 2.73 -12.30
CA ALA A 75 -2.29 2.94 -13.70
C ALA A 75 -3.81 2.99 -13.88
N LEU A 76 -4.55 2.05 -13.30
CA LEU A 76 -6.01 2.05 -13.35
C LEU A 76 -6.61 3.20 -12.56
N PHE A 77 -6.02 3.56 -11.42
CA PHE A 77 -6.43 4.71 -10.63
C PHE A 77 -6.23 6.02 -11.40
N ALA A 78 -5.06 6.22 -11.99
CA ALA A 78 -4.74 7.40 -12.77
C ALA A 78 -5.70 7.57 -13.96
N GLN A 79 -5.98 6.48 -14.68
CA GLN A 79 -6.96 6.45 -15.75
C GLN A 79 -8.38 6.80 -15.26
N LYS A 80 -8.82 6.22 -14.14
CA LYS A 80 -10.14 6.47 -13.57
C LYS A 80 -10.31 7.91 -13.06
N MET A 81 -9.24 8.49 -12.47
CA MET A 81 -9.24 9.84 -11.91
C MET A 81 -8.89 10.92 -12.93
N ASP A 82 -8.64 10.54 -14.19
CA ASP A 82 -8.17 11.44 -15.25
C ASP A 82 -6.96 12.27 -14.80
N ARG A 83 -5.92 11.58 -14.31
CA ARG A 83 -4.67 12.19 -13.83
C ARG A 83 -3.45 11.56 -14.50
N PRO A 84 -2.44 12.35 -14.85
CA PRO A 84 -1.18 11.81 -15.35
C PRO A 84 -0.51 10.91 -14.29
N MET A 85 0.11 9.83 -14.76
CA MET A 85 0.88 8.91 -13.91
C MET A 85 2.38 9.05 -14.16
N ILE A 86 3.13 8.96 -13.07
CA ILE A 86 4.60 8.82 -13.07
C ILE A 86 4.99 7.63 -12.19
N TYR A 87 6.22 7.13 -12.33
CA TYR A 87 6.77 6.17 -11.38
C TYR A 87 8.29 6.23 -11.31
N ALA A 88 8.83 5.94 -10.13
CA ALA A 88 10.26 5.84 -9.91
C ALA A 88 10.79 4.50 -10.44
N ARG A 89 11.97 4.51 -11.06
CA ARG A 89 12.69 3.31 -11.46
C ARG A 89 13.48 2.77 -10.27
N LYS A 90 13.42 1.46 -10.03
CA LYS A 90 14.28 0.81 -9.02
C LYS A 90 15.74 0.76 -9.45
N GLU A 91 16.00 0.65 -10.76
CA GLU A 91 17.35 0.51 -11.30
C GLU A 91 17.75 1.75 -12.10
N ILE A 92 18.92 2.29 -11.79
CA ILE A 92 19.53 3.36 -12.60
C ILE A 92 20.29 2.67 -13.73
N LYS A 93 19.83 2.85 -14.97
CA LYS A 93 20.59 2.37 -16.14
C LYS A 93 21.91 3.12 -16.24
N GLY A 94 23.01 2.40 -16.42
CA GLY A 94 24.34 2.98 -16.64
C GLY A 94 24.51 3.68 -17.99
N TYR A 95 23.48 3.65 -18.87
CA TYR A 95 23.48 4.23 -20.23
C TYR A 95 22.13 4.87 -20.56
N GLY A 96 22.12 5.85 -21.48
CA GLY A 96 20.93 6.60 -21.88
C GLY A 96 20.65 7.81 -20.99
N THR A 97 19.41 8.29 -21.01
CA THR A 97 18.98 9.35 -20.10
C THR A 97 18.96 8.80 -18.68
N LYS A 98 19.77 9.35 -17.77
CA LYS A 98 19.82 8.98 -16.34
C LYS A 98 18.54 9.35 -15.57
N LYS A 99 17.39 9.35 -16.25
CA LYS A 99 16.10 9.67 -15.63
C LYS A 99 15.74 8.62 -14.60
N ARG A 100 15.44 9.07 -13.40
CA ARG A 100 14.98 8.24 -12.27
C ARG A 100 13.47 8.08 -12.24
N ILE A 101 12.73 8.94 -12.98
CA ILE A 101 11.26 8.97 -13.03
C ILE A 101 10.83 8.78 -14.49
N GLU A 102 9.87 7.90 -14.70
CA GLU A 102 9.15 7.75 -15.96
C GLU A 102 7.85 8.53 -15.95
N GLY A 103 7.42 8.99 -17.13
CA GLY A 103 6.27 9.86 -17.33
C GLY A 103 6.66 11.31 -17.55
N VAL A 104 5.66 12.20 -17.53
CA VAL A 104 5.82 13.65 -17.77
C VAL A 104 5.42 14.40 -16.51
N TYR A 105 6.29 15.28 -16.04
CA TYR A 105 6.06 16.07 -14.84
C TYR A 105 6.75 17.45 -14.93
N LYS A 106 6.33 18.36 -14.06
CA LYS A 106 6.94 19.69 -13.88
C LYS A 106 7.26 19.89 -12.40
N LYS A 107 8.37 20.60 -12.12
CA LYS A 107 8.73 20.98 -10.74
C LYS A 107 7.58 21.71 -10.04
N GLY A 108 7.40 21.43 -8.77
CA GLY A 108 6.36 21.99 -7.93
C GLY A 108 5.03 21.25 -7.95
N GLN A 109 4.82 20.28 -8.87
CA GLN A 109 3.60 19.47 -8.89
C GLN A 109 3.52 18.56 -7.67
N ARG A 110 2.28 18.36 -7.19
CA ARG A 110 1.97 17.46 -6.06
C ARG A 110 1.71 16.05 -6.57
N VAL A 111 2.33 15.09 -5.91
CA VAL A 111 2.22 13.66 -6.24
C VAL A 111 1.43 12.94 -5.17
N LEU A 112 0.32 12.30 -5.54
CA LEU A 112 -0.35 11.30 -4.73
C LEU A 112 0.36 9.96 -4.95
N VAL A 113 0.97 9.43 -3.89
CA VAL A 113 1.65 8.14 -3.96
C VAL A 113 0.71 7.02 -3.57
N LEU A 114 0.63 5.99 -4.42
CA LEU A 114 -0.15 4.78 -4.19
C LEU A 114 0.78 3.61 -3.88
N ASP A 115 0.40 2.81 -2.88
CA ASP A 115 1.05 1.52 -2.63
C ASP A 115 0.01 0.45 -2.29
N ASP A 116 0.42 -0.80 -2.37
CA ASP A 116 -0.45 -1.94 -2.06
C ASP A 116 -0.64 -2.09 -0.54
N LEU A 117 0.44 -2.05 0.22
CA LEU A 117 0.39 -2.13 1.68
C LEU A 117 1.50 -1.30 2.36
N ILE A 118 1.28 -1.05 3.65
CA ILE A 118 2.30 -0.46 4.51
C ILE A 118 2.54 -1.33 5.75
N THR A 119 3.82 -1.51 6.11
CA THR A 119 4.27 -2.12 7.36
C THR A 119 4.78 -1.02 8.29
N ASN A 120 6.08 -0.80 8.33
CA ASN A 120 6.73 0.29 9.09
C ASN A 120 6.96 1.57 8.26
N GLY A 121 6.67 1.57 6.97
CA GLY A 121 6.77 2.73 6.09
C GLY A 121 8.16 3.10 5.58
N LEU A 122 9.25 2.56 6.15
CA LEU A 122 10.62 3.00 5.84
C LEU A 122 11.00 2.86 4.35
N SER A 123 10.58 1.78 3.70
CA SER A 123 10.88 1.54 2.28
C SER A 123 10.27 2.58 1.32
N LYS A 124 9.31 3.36 1.78
CA LYS A 124 8.63 4.35 0.94
C LYS A 124 9.47 5.63 0.77
N PHE A 125 10.29 5.96 1.76
CA PHE A 125 11.12 7.17 1.73
C PHE A 125 12.11 7.20 0.58
N GLU A 126 12.64 6.04 0.14
CA GLU A 126 13.49 5.99 -1.05
C GLU A 126 12.75 6.52 -2.29
N THR A 127 11.48 6.12 -2.47
CA THR A 127 10.66 6.57 -3.60
C THR A 127 10.29 8.04 -3.46
N PHE A 128 9.92 8.49 -2.25
CA PHE A 128 9.59 9.89 -2.01
C PHE A 128 10.78 10.80 -2.30
N LYS A 129 11.96 10.41 -1.81
CA LYS A 129 13.20 11.15 -2.08
C LYS A 129 13.50 11.27 -3.56
N ILE A 130 13.23 10.24 -4.38
CA ILE A 130 13.41 10.34 -5.84
C ILE A 130 12.52 11.43 -6.44
N PHE A 131 11.26 11.53 -6.00
CA PHE A 131 10.34 12.56 -6.48
C PHE A 131 10.73 13.96 -5.99
N GLU A 132 11.13 14.08 -4.73
CA GLU A 132 11.52 15.35 -4.11
C GLU A 132 12.85 15.88 -4.67
N ASP A 133 13.83 15.02 -4.94
CA ASP A 133 15.10 15.38 -5.60
C ASP A 133 14.87 16.00 -7.00
N GLU A 134 13.77 15.60 -7.68
CA GLU A 134 13.36 16.15 -8.98
C GLU A 134 12.43 17.38 -8.86
N GLY A 135 12.22 17.89 -7.63
CA GLY A 135 11.44 19.08 -7.34
C GLY A 135 9.93 18.86 -7.29
N LEU A 136 9.46 17.62 -7.18
CA LEU A 136 8.07 17.28 -6.93
C LEU A 136 7.75 17.36 -5.43
N ARG A 137 6.46 17.39 -5.10
CA ARG A 137 5.99 17.50 -3.71
C ARG A 137 5.18 16.24 -3.35
N VAL A 138 5.68 15.44 -2.43
CA VAL A 138 4.95 14.30 -1.84
C VAL A 138 4.44 14.73 -0.48
N LYS A 139 3.14 14.52 -0.22
CA LYS A 139 2.53 14.72 1.11
C LYS A 139 1.61 13.59 1.49
N ASP A 140 0.89 13.05 0.53
CA ASP A 140 -0.18 12.09 0.75
C ASP A 140 0.14 10.74 0.12
N VAL A 141 -0.05 9.69 0.91
CA VAL A 141 0.18 8.30 0.53
C VAL A 141 -1.11 7.54 0.75
N VAL A 142 -1.61 6.89 -0.28
CA VAL A 142 -2.80 6.04 -0.21
C VAL A 142 -2.38 4.58 -0.35
N VAL A 143 -2.83 3.74 0.58
CA VAL A 143 -2.54 2.29 0.54
C VAL A 143 -3.84 1.48 0.62
N LEU A 144 -3.82 0.30 0.02
CA LEU A 144 -4.94 -0.63 0.17
C LEU A 144 -4.99 -1.18 1.60
N ILE A 145 -3.86 -1.65 2.15
CA ILE A 145 -3.80 -2.26 3.48
C ILE A 145 -2.76 -1.57 4.37
N ASP A 146 -3.19 -1.12 5.55
CA ASP A 146 -2.29 -0.81 6.67
C ASP A 146 -2.15 -2.05 7.55
N ARG A 147 -0.92 -2.55 7.71
CA ARG A 147 -0.63 -3.68 8.59
C ARG A 147 -0.61 -3.33 10.07
N ARG A 148 -0.81 -2.07 10.43
CA ARG A 148 -0.82 -1.57 11.83
C ARG A 148 0.49 -1.83 12.58
N GLN A 149 1.63 -1.73 11.89
CA GLN A 149 2.96 -1.99 12.40
C GLN A 149 3.85 -0.73 12.41
N GLY A 150 3.28 0.43 12.77
CA GLY A 150 3.99 1.70 12.96
C GLY A 150 4.16 2.56 11.70
N GLY A 151 3.65 2.12 10.55
CA GLY A 151 3.83 2.85 9.28
C GLY A 151 3.19 4.24 9.26
N LYS A 152 2.04 4.40 9.89
CA LYS A 152 1.34 5.68 9.99
C LYS A 152 2.15 6.69 10.81
N GLU A 153 2.64 6.27 11.95
CA GLU A 153 3.43 7.08 12.87
C GLU A 153 4.76 7.47 12.23
N THR A 154 5.42 6.52 11.57
CA THR A 154 6.69 6.74 10.86
C THR A 154 6.54 7.77 9.74
N LEU A 155 5.48 7.68 8.93
CA LEU A 155 5.20 8.65 7.89
C LEU A 155 4.86 10.03 8.47
N ALA A 156 4.01 10.07 9.51
CA ALA A 156 3.59 11.32 10.15
C ALA A 156 4.78 12.07 10.77
N ALA A 157 5.74 11.36 11.38
CA ALA A 157 6.97 11.94 11.94
C ALA A 157 7.83 12.65 10.88
N GLN A 158 7.69 12.29 9.62
CA GLN A 158 8.39 12.92 8.48
C GLN A 158 7.49 13.88 7.67
N GLY A 159 6.28 14.17 8.18
CA GLY A 159 5.36 15.15 7.58
C GLY A 159 4.52 14.61 6.41
N TYR A 160 4.43 13.29 6.25
CA TYR A 160 3.56 12.65 5.25
C TYR A 160 2.26 12.14 5.89
N HIS A 161 1.18 12.16 5.14
CA HIS A 161 -0.14 11.69 5.56
C HIS A 161 -0.43 10.32 4.94
N LEU A 162 -0.72 9.33 5.78
CA LEU A 162 -1.17 8.01 5.34
C LEU A 162 -2.70 7.95 5.30
N HIS A 163 -3.23 7.52 4.16
CA HIS A 163 -4.63 7.18 3.95
C HIS A 163 -4.71 5.68 3.63
N ALA A 164 -5.22 4.89 4.56
CA ALA A 164 -5.37 3.45 4.37
C ALA A 164 -6.85 3.09 4.17
N MET A 165 -7.14 2.26 3.18
CA MET A 165 -8.50 1.82 2.92
C MET A 165 -8.97 0.78 3.92
N ILE A 166 -8.12 -0.19 4.24
CA ILE A 166 -8.38 -1.31 5.14
C ILE A 166 -7.18 -1.41 6.09
N ASP A 167 -7.43 -1.72 7.35
CA ASP A 167 -6.38 -2.16 8.23
C ASP A 167 -6.43 -3.68 8.47
N LEU A 168 -5.33 -4.24 8.96
CA LEU A 168 -5.22 -5.69 9.12
C LEU A 168 -6.15 -6.23 10.22
N PHE A 169 -6.53 -5.41 11.21
CA PHE A 169 -7.51 -5.81 12.22
C PHE A 169 -8.91 -5.97 11.63
N GLU A 170 -9.31 -5.09 10.71
CA GLU A 170 -10.60 -5.22 10.01
C GLU A 170 -10.68 -6.54 9.20
N ILE A 171 -9.55 -6.99 8.64
CA ILE A 171 -9.47 -8.29 7.95
C ILE A 171 -9.60 -9.44 8.96
N LEU A 172 -8.90 -9.37 10.10
CA LEU A 172 -8.99 -10.38 11.15
C LEU A 172 -10.41 -10.47 11.71
N ASP A 173 -11.06 -9.34 11.99
CA ASP A 173 -12.43 -9.28 12.49
C ASP A 173 -13.42 -9.92 11.50
N TYR A 174 -13.25 -9.65 10.20
CA TYR A 174 -14.03 -10.29 9.15
C TYR A 174 -13.83 -11.82 9.14
N CYS A 175 -12.58 -12.28 9.18
CA CYS A 175 -12.26 -13.71 9.13
C CYS A 175 -12.76 -14.46 10.36
N LEU A 176 -12.70 -13.87 11.55
CA LEU A 176 -13.28 -14.45 12.77
C LEU A 176 -14.80 -14.53 12.65
N LYS A 177 -15.46 -13.45 12.26
CA LYS A 177 -16.92 -13.38 12.11
C LYS A 177 -17.46 -14.39 11.09
N THR A 178 -16.70 -14.67 10.04
CA THR A 178 -17.09 -15.61 8.98
C THR A 178 -16.60 -17.04 9.21
N GLY A 179 -15.95 -17.31 10.35
CA GLY A 179 -15.47 -18.66 10.72
C GLY A 179 -14.26 -19.14 9.92
N GLN A 180 -13.53 -18.26 9.25
CA GLN A 180 -12.32 -18.61 8.49
C GLN A 180 -11.10 -18.78 9.39
N ILE A 181 -11.12 -18.18 10.57
CA ILE A 181 -10.15 -18.38 11.64
C ILE A 181 -10.91 -18.58 12.97
N ASP A 182 -10.30 -19.30 13.88
CA ASP A 182 -10.81 -19.44 15.23
C ASP A 182 -10.34 -18.32 16.15
N GLN A 183 -10.88 -18.31 17.37
CA GLN A 183 -10.57 -17.30 18.38
C GLN A 183 -9.08 -17.31 18.79
N SER A 184 -8.46 -18.49 18.81
CA SER A 184 -7.04 -18.65 19.19
C SER A 184 -6.12 -17.99 18.16
N LEU A 185 -6.34 -18.28 16.87
CA LEU A 185 -5.56 -17.72 15.77
C LEU A 185 -5.80 -16.21 15.64
N TYR A 186 -7.03 -15.74 15.85
CA TYR A 186 -7.35 -14.32 15.91
C TYR A 186 -6.52 -13.60 16.99
N GLN A 187 -6.53 -14.10 18.22
CA GLN A 187 -5.79 -13.50 19.33
C GLN A 187 -4.28 -13.50 19.08
N THR A 188 -3.74 -14.65 18.62
CA THR A 188 -2.32 -14.78 18.28
C THR A 188 -1.92 -13.77 17.21
N SER A 189 -2.76 -13.59 16.18
CA SER A 189 -2.50 -12.64 15.08
C SER A 189 -2.54 -11.20 15.55
N ARG A 190 -3.52 -10.84 16.37
CA ARG A 190 -3.60 -9.49 16.98
C ARG A 190 -2.37 -9.18 17.82
N GLN A 191 -2.02 -10.08 18.74
CA GLN A 191 -0.87 -9.89 19.62
C GLN A 191 0.44 -9.76 18.83
N PHE A 192 0.61 -10.55 17.78
CA PHE A 192 1.77 -10.44 16.89
C PHE A 192 1.87 -9.05 16.24
N ILE A 193 0.75 -8.51 15.73
CA ILE A 193 0.71 -7.19 15.10
C ILE A 193 1.04 -6.10 16.12
N GLU A 194 0.39 -6.12 17.30
CA GLU A 194 0.57 -5.16 18.37
C GLU A 194 2.01 -5.14 18.90
N ASN A 195 2.62 -6.31 19.10
CA ASN A 195 4.01 -6.42 19.52
C ASN A 195 5.02 -5.95 18.45
N SER A 196 4.65 -6.02 17.17
CA SER A 196 5.53 -5.59 16.08
C SER A 196 5.73 -4.07 16.02
N VAL A 197 4.86 -3.28 16.62
CA VAL A 197 4.98 -1.81 16.72
C VAL A 197 6.10 -1.42 17.68
N SER A 198 6.29 -2.17 18.78
CA SER A 198 7.22 -1.87 19.86
C SER A 198 8.71 -2.06 19.48
N VAL A 199 9.00 -2.68 18.34
CA VAL A 199 10.38 -2.96 17.89
C VAL A 199 10.94 -1.84 17.00
N VAL A 200 10.12 -0.87 16.61
CA VAL A 200 10.48 0.21 15.65
C VAL A 200 10.70 1.56 16.39
N SER A 201 10.51 1.60 17.70
CA SER A 201 10.72 2.79 18.57
C SER A 201 12.13 2.92 19.08
#